data_0efeafdb2dfe40d23c4a93df3e2bfa5c
#
_entry.id   0efeafdb2dfe40d23c4a93df3e2bfa5c
#
_cell.length_a   1.000
_cell.length_b   1.000
_cell.length_c   1.000
_cell.angle_alpha   90.00
_cell.angle_beta   90.00
_cell.angle_gamma   90.00
#
_symmetry.space_group_name_H-M   'P 1'
#
loop_
_entity.id
_entity.type
_entity.pdbx_description
1 polymer ?
#
loop_
_entity_poly.entity_id
_entity_poly.type
_entity_poly.pdbx_seq_one_letter_code
_entity_poly.pdbx_strand_id
1 'polypeptide(L)'
;MADMTSTTMATWTPEIWSRKPTITYRSNVVNVPLLDHTWEPELGVGRGDIVNIPGFTQNNAASNRGAGTGTFGTGAGITFDAASESQLQLAVNRWYYKAFRQPVEASAQVMPEYLALLTRGHGEAIALAIDSDIASDNTNGFDGYSTAVGTDNVDLTEDDLLTIQTNLNNANAPVSNRYLVISPATHTSLLKIEAVRNQLYQGTIGNLDGKKGAGFVGNILTFGVYMSNNLESGTAGKKNAAFHKEATAYAEQVGLKSAKELNMEDGMFDQYITYMTCGFKEIKDSFGVEVDAK
;
A
#
# COMPACT_ATOMS: atom_id res chain seq x y z
N MET A 1 16.37 22.95 -63.16
CA MET A 1 16.89 23.37 -61.84
C MET A 1 16.38 22.38 -60.82
N ALA A 2 17.26 21.81 -60.05
CA ALA A 2 16.82 20.92 -58.96
C ALA A 2 16.43 21.80 -57.74
N ASP A 3 15.20 21.68 -57.28
CA ASP A 3 14.71 22.44 -56.13
C ASP A 3 15.40 21.95 -54.84
N MET A 4 15.80 22.89 -54.00
CA MET A 4 16.29 22.56 -52.65
C MET A 4 15.12 22.11 -51.81
N THR A 5 15.16 20.84 -51.39
CA THR A 5 14.13 20.24 -50.56
C THR A 5 14.56 20.24 -49.08
N SER A 6 13.61 20.08 -48.15
CA SER A 6 13.90 19.95 -46.71
C SER A 6 14.89 18.82 -46.39
N THR A 7 14.94 17.78 -47.23
CA THR A 7 15.87 16.66 -47.11
C THR A 7 17.32 17.06 -47.45
N THR A 8 17.51 17.96 -48.46
CA THR A 8 18.84 18.45 -48.84
C THR A 8 19.38 19.52 -47.88
N MET A 9 18.50 20.14 -47.10
CA MET A 9 18.84 21.16 -46.10
C MET A 9 18.84 20.63 -44.65
N ALA A 10 18.65 19.34 -44.45
CA ALA A 10 18.52 18.72 -43.10
C ALA A 10 19.71 19.05 -42.18
N THR A 11 20.93 19.12 -42.74
CA THR A 11 22.16 19.43 -41.98
C THR A 11 22.19 20.88 -41.46
N TRP A 12 21.46 21.79 -42.12
CA TRP A 12 21.42 23.20 -41.76
C TRP A 12 20.16 23.61 -40.99
N THR A 13 19.22 22.67 -40.83
CA THR A 13 18.00 22.93 -40.09
C THR A 13 18.29 22.67 -38.60
N PRO A 14 18.32 23.69 -37.72
CA PRO A 14 18.61 23.49 -36.33
C PRO A 14 17.47 22.73 -35.66
N GLU A 15 17.80 21.66 -34.95
CA GLU A 15 16.86 20.96 -34.09
C GLU A 15 16.62 21.76 -32.80
N ILE A 16 15.37 22.08 -32.52
CA ILE A 16 14.99 22.78 -31.30
C ILE A 16 14.51 21.76 -30.30
N TRP A 17 15.28 21.52 -29.26
CA TRP A 17 14.90 20.67 -28.12
C TRP A 17 14.12 21.48 -27.10
N SER A 18 12.99 20.93 -26.66
CA SER A 18 12.22 21.54 -25.58
C SER A 18 13.00 21.50 -24.27
N ARG A 19 13.07 22.64 -23.59
CA ARG A 19 13.64 22.72 -22.23
C ARG A 19 12.75 22.05 -21.16
N LYS A 20 11.48 21.77 -21.50
CA LYS A 20 10.54 21.09 -20.60
C LYS A 20 10.39 19.65 -21.07
N PRO A 21 11.04 18.67 -20.41
CA PRO A 21 10.82 17.27 -20.73
C PRO A 21 9.38 16.86 -20.41
N THR A 22 8.83 15.95 -21.21
CA THR A 22 7.54 15.35 -20.93
C THR A 22 7.69 14.43 -19.72
N ILE A 23 6.96 14.71 -18.65
CA ILE A 23 6.95 13.88 -17.47
C ILE A 23 5.96 12.74 -17.71
N THR A 24 6.42 11.51 -17.57
CA THR A 24 5.54 10.35 -17.57
C THR A 24 4.81 10.31 -16.22
N TYR A 25 3.48 10.43 -16.28
CA TYR A 25 2.67 10.28 -15.08
C TYR A 25 2.69 8.82 -14.62
N ARG A 26 2.97 8.61 -13.32
CA ARG A 26 2.93 7.30 -12.68
C ARG A 26 1.68 7.17 -11.83
N SER A 27 1.30 5.94 -11.53
CA SER A 27 0.20 5.69 -10.58
C SER A 27 0.52 6.28 -9.20
N ASN A 28 -0.52 6.69 -8.49
CA ASN A 28 -0.37 7.21 -7.13
C ASN A 28 -0.02 6.08 -6.17
N VAL A 29 0.79 6.39 -5.16
CA VAL A 29 1.01 5.52 -4.00
C VAL A 29 -0.19 5.66 -3.07
N VAL A 30 -0.88 4.57 -2.82
CA VAL A 30 -2.15 4.56 -2.09
C VAL A 30 -2.07 3.70 -0.84
N ASN A 31 -1.40 2.53 -0.91
CA ASN A 31 -1.47 1.51 0.13
C ASN A 31 -0.72 1.91 1.40
N VAL A 32 0.53 2.41 1.27
CA VAL A 32 1.40 2.76 2.40
C VAL A 32 0.72 3.68 3.42
N PRO A 33 0.08 4.80 3.04
CA PRO A 33 -0.54 5.71 4.01
C PRO A 33 -1.75 5.14 4.76
N LEU A 34 -2.33 4.04 4.28
CA LEU A 34 -3.52 3.40 4.88
C LEU A 34 -3.16 2.40 5.97
N LEU A 35 -1.90 1.98 6.05
CA LEU A 35 -1.39 1.01 7.02
C LEU A 35 -1.15 1.63 8.39
N ASP A 36 -0.85 0.78 9.36
CA ASP A 36 -0.53 1.20 10.72
C ASP A 36 0.97 1.46 10.89
N HIS A 37 1.31 2.69 11.28
CA HIS A 37 2.68 3.17 11.51
C HIS A 37 3.04 3.26 13.01
N THR A 38 2.27 2.62 13.88
CA THR A 38 2.41 2.78 15.34
C THR A 38 3.79 2.34 15.83
N TRP A 39 4.39 1.33 15.21
CA TRP A 39 5.68 0.76 15.62
C TRP A 39 6.91 1.38 14.93
N GLU A 40 6.70 2.25 13.97
CA GLU A 40 7.79 2.93 13.25
C GLU A 40 8.75 3.71 14.16
N PRO A 41 8.30 4.45 15.19
CA PRO A 41 9.19 5.17 16.10
C PRO A 41 10.08 4.27 16.97
N GLU A 42 9.74 2.99 17.14
CA GLU A 42 10.52 2.03 17.91
C GLU A 42 11.76 1.54 17.15
N LEU A 43 11.73 1.63 15.82
CA LEU A 43 12.87 1.37 14.96
C LEU A 43 13.81 2.58 15.00
N GLY A 44 14.74 2.57 15.94
CA GLY A 44 15.79 3.58 15.96
C GLY A 44 16.65 3.51 14.69
N VAL A 45 17.04 4.67 14.15
CA VAL A 45 17.91 4.75 12.97
C VAL A 45 19.20 3.96 13.20
N GLY A 46 19.38 2.87 12.44
CA GLY A 46 20.59 2.04 12.47
C GLY A 46 20.70 1.03 13.61
N ARG A 47 19.63 0.72 14.33
CA ARG A 47 19.62 -0.30 15.38
C ARG A 47 18.40 -1.20 15.27
N GLY A 48 18.64 -2.52 15.23
CA GLY A 48 17.64 -3.56 15.19
C GLY A 48 17.06 -3.74 13.78
N ASP A 49 16.78 -4.96 13.45
CA ASP A 49 16.14 -5.38 12.20
C ASP A 49 14.73 -5.95 12.43
N ILE A 50 14.36 -6.16 13.69
CA ILE A 50 13.11 -6.79 14.10
C ILE A 50 12.50 -6.03 15.27
N VAL A 51 11.23 -5.66 15.15
CA VAL A 51 10.40 -5.18 16.25
C VAL A 51 9.56 -6.35 16.76
N ASN A 52 9.75 -6.70 18.03
CA ASN A 52 8.94 -7.74 18.68
C ASN A 52 7.69 -7.10 19.28
N ILE A 53 6.53 -7.46 18.76
CA ILE A 53 5.24 -6.98 19.21
C ILE A 53 4.65 -8.01 20.16
N PRO A 54 4.58 -7.73 21.48
CA PRO A 54 3.97 -8.65 22.44
C PRO A 54 2.45 -8.66 22.24
N GLY A 55 1.90 -9.86 22.16
CA GLY A 55 0.44 -10.08 22.16
C GLY A 55 0.01 -10.81 23.41
N PHE A 56 -1.15 -10.47 23.92
CA PHE A 56 -1.81 -11.20 25.01
C PHE A 56 -3.04 -11.90 24.48
N THR A 57 -3.12 -13.19 24.68
CA THR A 57 -4.37 -13.91 24.49
C THR A 57 -5.17 -13.79 25.79
N GLN A 58 -6.21 -12.97 25.77
CA GLN A 58 -7.13 -12.91 26.89
C GLN A 58 -8.03 -14.14 26.86
N ASN A 59 -8.08 -14.89 27.95
CA ASN A 59 -9.13 -15.88 28.18
C ASN A 59 -10.40 -15.14 28.55
N ASN A 60 -11.36 -15.06 27.62
CA ASN A 60 -12.35 -14.01 27.61
C ASN A 60 -13.72 -14.43 28.17
N ALA A 61 -13.88 -15.65 28.61
CA ALA A 61 -15.13 -16.08 29.20
C ALA A 61 -15.15 -15.79 30.71
N ALA A 62 -15.82 -14.72 31.07
CA ALA A 62 -16.11 -14.51 32.50
C ALA A 62 -16.93 -15.69 33.07
N SER A 63 -16.39 -16.37 34.05
CA SER A 63 -17.09 -17.44 34.73
C SER A 63 -18.11 -16.87 35.72
N ASN A 64 -19.38 -17.22 35.55
CA ASN A 64 -20.42 -16.87 36.51
C ASN A 64 -20.51 -17.96 37.62
N ARG A 65 -20.05 -17.63 38.82
CA ARG A 65 -20.10 -18.52 39.97
C ARG A 65 -21.53 -18.82 40.49
N GLY A 66 -22.51 -18.10 40.00
CA GLY A 66 -23.91 -18.24 40.45
C GLY A 66 -24.87 -18.84 39.42
N ALA A 67 -24.40 -19.32 38.27
CA ALA A 67 -25.26 -19.86 37.21
C ALA A 67 -25.74 -21.29 37.54
N GLY A 68 -26.60 -21.43 38.48
CA GLY A 68 -27.29 -22.69 38.81
C GLY A 68 -28.12 -22.54 40.08
N THR A 69 -29.43 -22.45 39.93
CA THR A 69 -30.44 -22.58 41.05
C THR A 69 -30.12 -21.77 42.31
N GLY A 70 -30.14 -20.45 42.23
CA GLY A 70 -30.59 -19.55 43.31
C GLY A 70 -29.79 -19.49 44.62
N THR A 71 -28.63 -20.14 44.77
CA THR A 71 -27.86 -20.10 45.99
C THR A 71 -26.45 -19.58 45.74
N PHE A 72 -26.16 -18.35 46.15
CA PHE A 72 -24.81 -17.82 46.17
C PHE A 72 -23.92 -18.68 47.06
N GLY A 73 -22.83 -19.21 46.54
CA GLY A 73 -21.77 -19.83 47.36
C GLY A 73 -21.60 -21.34 47.27
N THR A 74 -22.45 -22.07 46.56
CA THR A 74 -22.35 -23.55 46.42
C THR A 74 -21.73 -23.98 45.06
N GLY A 75 -21.23 -23.05 44.27
CA GLY A 75 -20.56 -23.34 43.00
C GLY A 75 -19.13 -23.86 43.18
N ALA A 76 -18.58 -24.45 42.13
CA ALA A 76 -17.18 -24.83 42.07
C ALA A 76 -16.26 -23.67 42.46
N GLY A 77 -15.08 -23.97 42.97
CA GLY A 77 -14.09 -22.97 43.34
C GLY A 77 -13.75 -22.02 42.20
N ILE A 78 -13.12 -20.90 42.53
CA ILE A 78 -12.62 -19.96 41.51
C ILE A 78 -11.51 -20.64 40.70
N THR A 79 -11.67 -20.73 39.40
CA THR A 79 -10.63 -21.21 38.50
C THR A 79 -9.80 -20.00 38.07
N PHE A 80 -8.50 -20.09 38.23
CA PHE A 80 -7.57 -19.06 37.76
C PHE A 80 -7.09 -19.45 36.36
N ASP A 81 -7.31 -18.57 35.40
CA ASP A 81 -6.81 -18.74 34.05
C ASP A 81 -5.37 -18.23 33.98
N ALA A 82 -4.50 -18.97 33.28
CA ALA A 82 -3.17 -18.51 32.95
C ALA A 82 -3.25 -17.60 31.76
N ALA A 83 -2.60 -16.43 31.86
CA ALA A 83 -2.40 -15.59 30.67
C ALA A 83 -1.41 -16.29 29.73
N SER A 84 -1.77 -16.41 28.45
CA SER A 84 -0.83 -16.86 27.44
C SER A 84 -0.27 -15.66 26.67
N GLU A 85 1.03 -15.62 26.54
CA GLU A 85 1.75 -14.59 25.80
C GLU A 85 2.02 -15.09 24.38
N SER A 86 1.86 -14.21 23.41
CA SER A 86 2.25 -14.43 22.03
C SER A 86 3.20 -13.33 21.60
N GLN A 87 4.08 -13.62 20.66
CA GLN A 87 5.02 -12.67 20.09
C GLN A 87 4.86 -12.65 18.59
N LEU A 88 4.65 -11.48 18.03
CA LEU A 88 4.71 -11.24 16.59
C LEU A 88 5.96 -10.43 16.27
N GLN A 89 6.62 -10.77 15.16
CA GLN A 89 7.85 -10.13 14.74
C GLN A 89 7.60 -9.32 13.45
N LEU A 90 7.79 -8.02 13.53
CA LEU A 90 7.84 -7.12 12.38
C LEU A 90 9.31 -6.97 11.96
N ALA A 91 9.70 -7.65 10.89
CA ALA A 91 11.06 -7.60 10.37
C ALA A 91 11.19 -6.53 9.29
N VAL A 92 12.23 -5.70 9.40
CA VAL A 92 12.62 -4.73 8.38
C VAL A 92 13.67 -5.37 7.49
N ASN A 93 13.22 -6.13 6.52
CA ASN A 93 14.05 -6.97 5.65
C ASN A 93 13.99 -6.58 4.17
N ARG A 94 13.33 -5.49 3.83
CA ARG A 94 13.14 -5.04 2.46
C ARG A 94 13.98 -3.81 2.20
N TRP A 95 14.89 -3.92 1.23
CA TRP A 95 15.77 -2.85 0.79
C TRP A 95 15.50 -2.55 -0.69
N TYR A 96 14.91 -1.41 -0.94
CA TYR A 96 14.62 -0.94 -2.29
C TYR A 96 15.66 0.07 -2.72
N TYR A 97 16.15 -0.08 -3.94
CA TYR A 97 17.10 0.86 -4.52
C TYR A 97 16.86 1.08 -6.01
N LYS A 98 17.27 2.24 -6.47
CA LYS A 98 17.38 2.58 -7.88
C LYS A 98 18.69 3.32 -8.09
N ALA A 99 19.49 2.87 -9.06
CA ALA A 99 20.80 3.45 -9.34
C ALA A 99 20.98 3.70 -10.83
N PHE A 100 21.79 4.70 -11.15
CA PHE A 100 22.28 4.92 -12.50
C PHE A 100 23.73 5.39 -12.48
N ARG A 101 24.43 5.21 -13.61
CA ARG A 101 25.78 5.69 -13.84
C ARG A 101 25.77 6.74 -14.94
N GLN A 102 26.52 7.79 -14.76
CA GLN A 102 26.69 8.84 -15.74
C GLN A 102 28.21 9.08 -15.97
N PRO A 103 28.72 9.00 -17.22
CA PRO A 103 30.09 9.40 -17.51
C PRO A 103 30.32 10.86 -17.13
N VAL A 104 31.45 11.15 -16.51
CA VAL A 104 31.80 12.53 -16.05
C VAL A 104 31.84 13.50 -17.24
N GLU A 105 32.30 13.04 -18.39
CA GLU A 105 32.33 13.82 -19.64
C GLU A 105 30.93 14.23 -20.08
N ALA A 106 29.96 13.30 -19.98
CA ALA A 106 28.56 13.59 -20.32
C ALA A 106 27.91 14.52 -19.30
N SER A 107 28.33 14.49 -18.03
CA SER A 107 27.79 15.37 -16.99
C SER A 107 28.02 16.85 -17.27
N ALA A 108 29.14 17.19 -17.95
CA ALA A 108 29.45 18.54 -18.36
C ALA A 108 28.55 19.06 -19.49
N GLN A 109 27.91 18.15 -20.24
CA GLN A 109 27.11 18.47 -21.44
C GLN A 109 25.60 18.38 -21.15
N VAL A 110 25.20 17.73 -20.04
CA VAL A 110 23.79 17.51 -19.68
C VAL A 110 23.23 18.69 -18.88
N MET A 111 22.00 19.06 -19.16
CA MET A 111 21.30 20.11 -18.40
C MET A 111 21.10 19.70 -16.93
N PRO A 112 21.36 20.58 -15.96
CA PRO A 112 21.19 20.27 -14.53
C PRO A 112 19.78 19.78 -14.15
N GLU A 113 18.75 20.26 -14.86
CA GLU A 113 17.36 19.88 -14.64
C GLU A 113 17.11 18.38 -14.94
N TYR A 114 17.88 17.79 -15.85
CA TYR A 114 17.78 16.36 -16.17
C TYR A 114 18.12 15.47 -14.96
N LEU A 115 19.16 15.83 -14.22
CA LEU A 115 19.58 15.10 -13.04
C LEU A 115 18.53 15.12 -11.92
N ALA A 116 17.95 16.31 -11.70
CA ALA A 116 16.87 16.47 -10.73
C ALA A 116 15.64 15.63 -11.10
N LEU A 117 15.30 15.58 -12.40
CA LEU A 117 14.18 14.78 -12.90
C LEU A 117 14.44 13.28 -12.74
N LEU A 118 15.66 12.80 -13.02
CA LEU A 118 16.06 11.40 -12.79
C LEU A 118 15.95 11.01 -11.32
N THR A 119 16.49 11.81 -10.42
CA THR A 119 16.46 11.54 -8.98
C THR A 119 15.02 11.50 -8.46
N ARG A 120 14.16 12.42 -8.91
CA ARG A 120 12.74 12.38 -8.61
C ARG A 120 12.08 11.09 -9.12
N GLY A 121 12.38 10.72 -10.38
CA GLY A 121 11.88 9.49 -10.99
C GLY A 121 12.31 8.21 -10.24
N HIS A 122 13.48 8.23 -9.58
CA HIS A 122 13.94 7.13 -8.73
C HIS A 122 13.10 7.03 -7.45
N GLY A 123 12.83 8.16 -6.77
CA GLY A 123 11.97 8.19 -5.59
C GLY A 123 10.56 7.66 -5.90
N GLU A 124 9.97 8.12 -6.99
CA GLU A 124 8.66 7.64 -7.45
C GLU A 124 8.68 6.13 -7.79
N ALA A 125 9.75 5.62 -8.40
CA ALA A 125 9.87 4.20 -8.73
C ALA A 125 9.96 3.32 -7.47
N ILE A 126 10.71 3.76 -6.45
CA ILE A 126 10.82 3.06 -5.16
C ILE A 126 9.47 3.05 -4.45
N ALA A 127 8.81 4.20 -4.37
CA ALA A 127 7.51 4.31 -3.74
C ALA A 127 6.45 3.41 -4.38
N LEU A 128 6.44 3.32 -5.72
CA LEU A 128 5.56 2.41 -6.45
C LEU A 128 5.91 0.93 -6.21
N ALA A 129 7.20 0.59 -6.11
CA ALA A 129 7.62 -0.77 -5.82
C ALA A 129 7.13 -1.23 -4.44
N ILE A 130 7.24 -0.36 -3.42
CA ILE A 130 6.74 -0.66 -2.08
C ILE A 130 5.22 -0.83 -2.09
N ASP A 131 4.50 0.08 -2.76
CA ASP A 131 3.04 0.04 -2.84
C ASP A 131 2.53 -1.24 -3.53
N SER A 132 3.22 -1.67 -4.58
CA SER A 132 2.94 -2.91 -5.29
C SER A 132 3.27 -4.14 -4.46
N ASP A 133 4.41 -4.13 -3.74
CA ASP A 133 4.81 -5.24 -2.87
C ASP A 133 3.82 -5.46 -1.73
N ILE A 134 3.30 -4.39 -1.13
CA ILE A 134 2.25 -4.49 -0.09
C ILE A 134 1.01 -5.17 -0.66
N ALA A 135 0.66 -4.87 -1.91
CA ALA A 135 -0.52 -5.46 -2.55
C ALA A 135 -0.32 -6.94 -2.90
N SER A 136 0.90 -7.34 -3.30
CA SER A 136 1.19 -8.65 -3.88
C SER A 136 1.79 -9.68 -2.91
N ASP A 137 2.17 -9.28 -1.70
CA ASP A 137 2.76 -10.20 -0.73
C ASP A 137 1.68 -11.11 -0.13
N ASN A 138 1.79 -12.40 -0.43
CA ASN A 138 0.86 -13.45 0.01
C ASN A 138 1.07 -13.92 1.46
N THR A 139 1.91 -13.24 2.24
CA THR A 139 2.22 -13.63 3.63
C THR A 139 2.10 -12.47 4.59
N ASN A 140 2.39 -11.26 4.14
CA ASN A 140 2.48 -10.08 5.00
C ASN A 140 1.71 -8.88 4.43
N GLY A 141 1.19 -9.00 3.22
CA GLY A 141 0.47 -7.97 2.50
C GLY A 141 -1.00 -8.29 2.29
N PHE A 142 -1.62 -7.66 1.33
CA PHE A 142 -3.06 -7.78 1.09
C PHE A 142 -3.48 -9.13 0.52
N ASP A 143 -2.61 -9.76 -0.27
CA ASP A 143 -2.81 -11.11 -0.81
C ASP A 143 -2.60 -12.22 0.24
N GLY A 144 -2.17 -11.85 1.45
CA GLY A 144 -1.95 -12.75 2.57
C GLY A 144 -3.18 -12.99 3.45
N TYR A 145 -4.22 -12.18 3.34
CA TYR A 145 -5.40 -12.33 4.19
C TYR A 145 -6.09 -13.66 3.98
N SER A 146 -6.33 -14.40 5.06
CA SER A 146 -6.90 -15.74 5.01
C SER A 146 -8.36 -15.80 4.55
N THR A 147 -9.07 -14.70 4.64
CA THR A 147 -10.47 -14.57 4.23
C THR A 147 -10.54 -13.95 2.86
N ALA A 148 -11.02 -14.70 1.85
CA ALA A 148 -11.24 -14.20 0.51
C ALA A 148 -12.75 -14.10 0.20
N VAL A 149 -13.15 -13.06 -0.52
CA VAL A 149 -14.53 -12.81 -0.98
C VAL A 149 -14.50 -12.40 -2.44
N GLY A 150 -15.49 -12.88 -3.18
CA GLY A 150 -15.62 -12.63 -4.61
C GLY A 150 -15.04 -13.74 -5.48
N THR A 151 -14.88 -13.48 -6.75
CA THR A 151 -14.33 -14.43 -7.72
C THR A 151 -13.50 -13.68 -8.74
N ASP A 152 -12.33 -14.20 -9.05
CA ASP A 152 -11.41 -13.62 -10.02
C ASP A 152 -12.09 -13.36 -11.38
N ASN A 153 -11.89 -12.17 -11.93
CA ASN A 153 -12.48 -11.70 -13.20
C ASN A 153 -14.02 -11.63 -13.24
N VAL A 154 -14.67 -11.58 -12.08
CA VAL A 154 -16.13 -11.39 -11.98
C VAL A 154 -16.41 -10.00 -11.40
N ASP A 155 -17.49 -9.36 -11.86
CA ASP A 155 -17.92 -8.07 -11.32
C ASP A 155 -18.34 -8.25 -9.84
N LEU A 156 -17.85 -7.38 -8.96
CA LEU A 156 -18.21 -7.40 -7.54
C LEU A 156 -19.71 -7.10 -7.36
N THR A 157 -20.37 -7.86 -6.51
CA THR A 157 -21.80 -7.73 -6.26
C THR A 157 -22.08 -6.98 -4.93
N GLU A 158 -23.37 -6.61 -4.75
CA GLU A 158 -23.82 -6.00 -3.48
C GLU A 158 -23.67 -7.00 -2.31
N ASP A 159 -23.97 -8.29 -2.56
CA ASP A 159 -23.85 -9.35 -1.57
C ASP A 159 -22.40 -9.57 -1.13
N ASP A 160 -21.45 -9.42 -2.04
CA ASP A 160 -20.02 -9.50 -1.71
C ASP A 160 -19.62 -8.37 -0.77
N LEU A 161 -20.06 -7.14 -1.01
CA LEU A 161 -19.81 -5.99 -0.13
C LEU A 161 -20.40 -6.20 1.28
N LEU A 162 -21.60 -6.74 1.36
CA LEU A 162 -22.24 -7.06 2.65
C LEU A 162 -21.50 -8.20 3.37
N THR A 163 -21.00 -9.18 2.62
CA THR A 163 -20.19 -10.29 3.15
C THR A 163 -18.89 -9.79 3.71
N ILE A 164 -18.16 -8.90 3.01
CA ILE A 164 -16.93 -8.26 3.48
C ILE A 164 -17.21 -7.52 4.80
N GLN A 165 -18.28 -6.72 4.84
CA GLN A 165 -18.65 -5.99 6.06
C GLN A 165 -18.98 -6.94 7.21
N THR A 166 -19.69 -8.03 6.94
CA THR A 166 -20.06 -9.03 7.92
C THR A 166 -18.83 -9.75 8.50
N ASN A 167 -17.87 -10.11 7.66
CA ASN A 167 -16.63 -10.76 8.09
C ASN A 167 -15.84 -9.85 9.06
N LEU A 168 -15.66 -8.58 8.72
CA LEU A 168 -14.99 -7.62 9.61
C LEU A 168 -15.77 -7.36 10.91
N ASN A 169 -17.11 -7.35 10.88
CA ASN A 169 -17.93 -7.20 12.07
C ASN A 169 -17.85 -8.44 12.97
N ASN A 170 -17.86 -9.63 12.40
CA ASN A 170 -17.69 -10.89 13.13
C ASN A 170 -16.31 -10.99 13.77
N ALA A 171 -15.29 -10.44 13.14
CA ALA A 171 -13.95 -10.32 13.69
C ALA A 171 -13.82 -9.25 14.80
N ASN A 172 -14.89 -8.51 15.10
CA ASN A 172 -14.90 -7.37 16.01
C ASN A 172 -13.93 -6.24 15.61
N ALA A 173 -13.62 -6.09 14.32
CA ALA A 173 -12.84 -4.96 13.84
C ALA A 173 -13.61 -3.65 14.09
N PRO A 174 -12.96 -2.58 14.59
CA PRO A 174 -13.62 -1.28 14.75
C PRO A 174 -14.24 -0.78 13.46
N VAL A 175 -15.36 -0.07 13.55
CA VAL A 175 -16.07 0.47 12.37
C VAL A 175 -15.33 1.66 11.75
N SER A 176 -14.54 2.37 12.56
CA SER A 176 -13.69 3.46 12.11
C SER A 176 -12.44 2.95 11.38
N ASN A 177 -11.87 3.75 10.49
CA ASN A 177 -10.61 3.44 9.78
C ASN A 177 -10.62 2.12 9.01
N ARG A 178 -11.76 1.79 8.41
CA ARG A 178 -11.86 0.69 7.45
C ARG A 178 -11.64 1.22 6.05
N TYR A 179 -10.82 0.54 5.29
CA TYR A 179 -10.45 0.90 3.94
C TYR A 179 -10.80 -0.20 2.96
N LEU A 180 -11.19 0.19 1.76
CA LEU A 180 -11.40 -0.70 0.63
C LEU A 180 -10.55 -0.18 -0.53
N VAL A 181 -9.48 -0.89 -0.85
CA VAL A 181 -8.59 -0.55 -1.98
C VAL A 181 -9.00 -1.39 -3.18
N ILE A 182 -9.33 -0.72 -4.27
CA ILE A 182 -9.90 -1.35 -5.47
C ILE A 182 -9.16 -0.95 -6.74
N SER A 183 -9.24 -1.80 -7.75
CA SER A 183 -8.78 -1.51 -9.10
C SER A 183 -9.74 -0.56 -9.83
N PRO A 184 -9.31 0.13 -10.89
CA PRO A 184 -10.21 0.91 -11.74
C PRO A 184 -11.32 0.08 -12.39
N ALA A 185 -11.05 -1.19 -12.71
CA ALA A 185 -12.06 -2.10 -13.26
C ALA A 185 -13.11 -2.45 -12.23
N THR A 186 -12.70 -2.81 -11.00
CA THR A 186 -13.60 -3.07 -9.87
C THR A 186 -14.41 -1.82 -9.51
N HIS A 187 -13.80 -0.63 -9.55
CA HIS A 187 -14.52 0.63 -9.35
C HIS A 187 -15.68 0.78 -10.37
N THR A 188 -15.42 0.47 -11.64
CA THR A 188 -16.45 0.50 -12.67
C THR A 188 -17.56 -0.51 -12.39
N SER A 189 -17.24 -1.71 -11.87
CA SER A 189 -18.22 -2.71 -11.43
C SER A 189 -19.10 -2.18 -10.31
N LEU A 190 -18.50 -1.55 -9.29
CA LEU A 190 -19.24 -0.98 -8.17
C LEU A 190 -20.23 0.10 -8.60
N LEU A 191 -19.90 0.90 -9.61
CA LEU A 191 -20.80 1.92 -10.15
C LEU A 191 -22.02 1.33 -10.89
N LYS A 192 -22.02 0.04 -11.24
CA LYS A 192 -23.19 -0.65 -11.80
C LYS A 192 -24.24 -0.97 -10.72
N ILE A 193 -23.82 -1.10 -9.47
CA ILE A 193 -24.69 -1.38 -8.34
C ILE A 193 -25.46 -0.10 -7.99
N GLU A 194 -26.78 -0.15 -8.09
CA GLU A 194 -27.63 1.03 -7.89
C GLU A 194 -27.53 1.61 -6.48
N ALA A 195 -27.48 0.77 -5.45
CA ALA A 195 -27.34 1.18 -4.06
C ALA A 195 -26.03 1.95 -3.83
N VAL A 196 -24.91 1.46 -4.36
CA VAL A 196 -23.59 2.10 -4.28
C VAL A 196 -23.58 3.42 -5.04
N ARG A 197 -24.12 3.43 -6.25
CA ARG A 197 -24.21 4.63 -7.07
C ARG A 197 -25.02 5.72 -6.36
N ASN A 198 -26.17 5.37 -5.80
CA ASN A 198 -27.02 6.32 -5.08
C ASN A 198 -26.30 6.86 -3.83
N GLN A 199 -25.58 6.03 -3.09
CA GLN A 199 -24.79 6.45 -1.93
C GLN A 199 -23.64 7.37 -2.31
N LEU A 200 -22.92 7.09 -3.40
CA LEU A 200 -21.86 7.95 -3.91
C LEU A 200 -22.39 9.30 -4.42
N TYR A 201 -23.59 9.35 -4.98
CA TYR A 201 -24.22 10.59 -5.45
C TYR A 201 -24.89 11.40 -4.33
N GLN A 202 -25.44 10.75 -3.31
CA GLN A 202 -26.09 11.40 -2.17
C GLN A 202 -25.13 11.71 -1.02
N GLY A 203 -24.14 10.84 -0.83
CA GLY A 203 -23.03 11.14 0.07
C GLY A 203 -22.26 12.32 -0.50
N THR A 204 -22.11 13.36 0.29
CA THR A 204 -21.29 14.50 -0.04
C THR A 204 -20.05 14.04 -0.81
N ILE A 205 -19.99 14.31 -2.10
CA ILE A 205 -18.74 14.33 -2.88
C ILE A 205 -17.90 15.49 -2.32
N GLY A 206 -17.95 15.64 -1.05
CA GLY A 206 -17.28 16.65 -0.31
C GLY A 206 -16.03 16.08 0.26
N ASN A 207 -15.10 15.69 -0.59
CA ASN A 207 -13.68 15.73 -0.26
C ASN A 207 -12.82 15.22 -1.42
N LEU A 208 -13.09 15.70 -2.61
CA LEU A 208 -12.07 15.89 -3.63
C LEU A 208 -10.99 16.90 -3.16
N ASP A 209 -11.06 17.33 -1.91
CA ASP A 209 -10.25 18.39 -1.30
C ASP A 209 -8.87 17.89 -0.83
N GLY A 210 -8.38 16.79 -1.38
CA GLY A 210 -7.02 16.30 -1.11
C GLY A 210 -6.72 15.87 0.34
N LYS A 211 -7.66 16.03 1.26
CA LYS A 211 -7.46 15.79 2.70
C LYS A 211 -7.43 14.33 3.10
N LYS A 212 -7.92 13.42 2.25
CA LYS A 212 -7.95 11.96 2.51
C LYS A 212 -6.88 11.16 1.78
N GLY A 213 -5.96 11.84 1.08
CA GLY A 213 -4.86 11.20 0.39
C GLY A 213 -5.14 10.86 -1.08
N ALA A 214 -4.09 10.41 -1.76
CA ALA A 214 -4.14 10.02 -3.16
C ALA A 214 -5.07 8.81 -3.37
N GLY A 215 -5.82 8.80 -4.46
CA GLY A 215 -6.67 7.67 -4.84
C GLY A 215 -8.02 7.59 -4.11
N PHE A 216 -8.33 8.46 -3.15
CA PHE A 216 -9.63 8.45 -2.49
C PHE A 216 -10.79 8.74 -3.46
N VAL A 217 -11.76 7.84 -3.50
CA VAL A 217 -12.93 7.94 -4.41
C VAL A 217 -14.20 8.34 -3.66
N GLY A 218 -14.41 7.80 -2.47
CA GLY A 218 -15.63 8.04 -1.71
C GLY A 218 -15.76 7.11 -0.51
N ASN A 219 -16.91 7.14 0.14
CA ASN A 219 -17.26 6.20 1.20
C ASN A 219 -18.40 5.30 0.73
N ILE A 220 -18.28 4.00 0.94
CA ILE A 220 -19.31 3.01 0.68
C ILE A 220 -19.53 2.22 1.97
N LEU A 221 -20.75 2.15 2.47
CA LEU A 221 -21.06 1.54 3.76
C LEU A 221 -20.15 2.12 4.88
N THR A 222 -19.32 1.28 5.48
CA THR A 222 -18.36 1.68 6.53
C THR A 222 -16.94 1.89 6.02
N PHE A 223 -16.72 1.77 4.70
CA PHE A 223 -15.39 1.79 4.09
C PHE A 223 -15.06 3.11 3.43
N GLY A 224 -13.84 3.62 3.67
CA GLY A 224 -13.22 4.61 2.80
C GLY A 224 -12.66 3.92 1.56
N VAL A 225 -13.18 4.24 0.39
CA VAL A 225 -12.79 3.60 -0.88
C VAL A 225 -11.63 4.35 -1.52
N TYR A 226 -10.59 3.61 -1.85
CA TYR A 226 -9.40 4.10 -2.53
C TYR A 226 -9.18 3.32 -3.82
N MET A 227 -8.77 4.01 -4.87
CA MET A 227 -8.48 3.40 -6.17
C MET A 227 -6.97 3.37 -6.39
N SER A 228 -6.43 2.18 -6.67
CA SER A 228 -5.03 1.97 -6.98
C SER A 228 -4.86 1.13 -8.25
N ASN A 229 -3.86 1.48 -9.06
CA ASN A 229 -3.41 0.65 -10.19
C ASN A 229 -2.33 -0.35 -9.77
N ASN A 230 -1.81 -0.25 -8.53
CA ASN A 230 -0.67 -1.01 -8.04
C ASN A 230 -1.10 -2.32 -7.35
N LEU A 231 -2.34 -2.76 -7.57
CA LEU A 231 -2.86 -3.99 -7.01
C LEU A 231 -2.36 -5.23 -7.77
N GLU A 232 -2.21 -6.34 -7.07
CA GLU A 232 -1.82 -7.62 -7.64
C GLU A 232 -2.81 -8.06 -8.72
N SER A 233 -2.28 -8.76 -9.71
CA SER A 233 -3.10 -9.37 -10.76
C SER A 233 -3.45 -10.80 -10.33
N GLY A 234 -4.75 -11.11 -10.30
CA GLY A 234 -5.22 -12.47 -10.29
C GLY A 234 -4.89 -13.19 -11.59
N THR A 235 -5.50 -14.33 -11.83
CA THR A 235 -5.33 -15.07 -13.09
C THR A 235 -5.88 -14.28 -14.30
N ALA A 236 -6.97 -13.57 -14.10
CA ALA A 236 -7.62 -12.78 -15.14
C ALA A 236 -8.24 -11.46 -14.63
N GLY A 237 -8.33 -11.26 -13.32
CA GLY A 237 -8.83 -10.07 -12.64
C GLY A 237 -7.78 -9.38 -11.79
N LYS A 238 -8.22 -8.69 -10.74
CA LYS A 238 -7.39 -7.98 -9.78
C LYS A 238 -7.73 -8.42 -8.35
N LYS A 239 -6.70 -8.54 -7.52
CA LYS A 239 -6.81 -8.77 -6.10
C LYS A 239 -6.94 -7.42 -5.40
N ASN A 240 -8.11 -7.14 -4.90
CA ASN A 240 -8.42 -5.96 -4.13
C ASN A 240 -8.38 -6.30 -2.64
N ALA A 241 -8.40 -5.32 -1.76
CA ALA A 241 -8.34 -5.56 -0.32
C ALA A 241 -9.31 -4.68 0.46
N ALA A 242 -9.99 -5.28 1.42
CA ALA A 242 -10.80 -4.57 2.42
C ALA A 242 -10.23 -4.85 3.80
N PHE A 243 -9.80 -3.82 4.52
CA PHE A 243 -9.11 -4.00 5.79
C PHE A 243 -9.35 -2.86 6.77
N HIS A 244 -9.13 -3.14 8.04
CA HIS A 244 -8.99 -2.13 9.07
C HIS A 244 -7.52 -1.71 9.18
N LYS A 245 -7.26 -0.46 9.52
CA LYS A 245 -5.89 0.09 9.63
C LYS A 245 -4.93 -0.81 10.42
N GLU A 246 -5.39 -1.42 11.51
CA GLU A 246 -4.59 -2.30 12.37
C GLU A 246 -4.36 -3.72 11.81
N ALA A 247 -4.86 -4.04 10.61
CA ALA A 247 -4.65 -5.36 10.02
C ALA A 247 -3.17 -5.59 9.69
N THR A 248 -2.54 -4.62 9.05
CA THR A 248 -1.15 -4.69 8.59
C THR A 248 -0.36 -3.51 9.11
N ALA A 249 0.78 -3.78 9.74
CA ALA A 249 1.73 -2.76 10.17
C ALA A 249 2.80 -2.51 9.11
N TYR A 250 3.21 -1.26 9.00
CA TYR A 250 4.32 -0.81 8.18
C TYR A 250 5.33 -0.09 9.07
N ALA A 251 6.60 -0.27 8.80
CA ALA A 251 7.65 0.44 9.51
C ALA A 251 8.82 0.77 8.57
N GLU A 252 9.27 2.01 8.63
CA GLU A 252 10.40 2.53 7.88
C GLU A 252 11.60 2.73 8.80
N GLN A 253 12.72 2.10 8.48
CA GLN A 253 13.95 2.25 9.26
C GLN A 253 14.86 3.32 8.67
N VAL A 254 15.01 3.31 7.35
CA VAL A 254 15.79 4.30 6.63
C VAL A 254 14.89 4.92 5.58
N GLY A 255 14.55 6.19 5.78
CA GLY A 255 13.81 6.98 4.82
C GLY A 255 14.51 7.10 3.48
N LEU A 256 13.80 7.59 2.49
CA LEU A 256 14.33 7.77 1.14
C LEU A 256 15.60 8.65 1.19
N LYS A 257 16.75 8.05 0.84
CA LYS A 257 18.04 8.72 0.76
C LYS A 257 18.64 8.57 -0.62
N SER A 258 19.32 9.63 -1.06
CA SER A 258 20.10 9.61 -2.30
C SER A 258 21.57 9.87 -1.97
N ALA A 259 22.45 9.09 -2.57
CA ALA A 259 23.88 9.25 -2.48
C ALA A 259 24.50 9.36 -3.88
N LYS A 260 25.60 10.11 -3.97
CA LYS A 260 26.42 10.25 -5.17
C LYS A 260 27.84 9.85 -4.85
N GLU A 261 28.48 9.06 -5.69
CA GLU A 261 29.87 8.66 -5.58
C GLU A 261 30.53 8.69 -6.96
N LEU A 262 31.81 9.06 -7.00
CA LEU A 262 32.63 9.00 -8.20
C LEU A 262 33.39 7.67 -8.21
N ASN A 263 33.12 6.82 -9.19
CA ASN A 263 33.85 5.57 -9.41
C ASN A 263 34.91 5.77 -10.49
N MET A 264 36.15 5.38 -10.17
CA MET A 264 37.31 5.49 -11.07
C MET A 264 37.80 4.12 -11.56
N GLU A 265 37.27 3.00 -11.07
CA GLU A 265 37.78 1.65 -11.40
C GLU A 265 37.45 1.23 -12.84
N ASP A 266 36.22 1.57 -13.32
CA ASP A 266 35.72 1.22 -14.65
C ASP A 266 35.69 2.40 -15.63
N GLY A 267 36.44 3.46 -15.34
CA GLY A 267 36.33 4.75 -16.00
C GLY A 267 35.82 5.82 -15.03
N MET A 268 35.76 7.08 -15.46
CA MET A 268 35.26 8.16 -14.61
C MET A 268 33.73 8.25 -14.73
N PHE A 269 33.02 7.62 -13.78
CA PHE A 269 31.55 7.65 -13.72
C PHE A 269 31.09 8.26 -12.41
N ASP A 270 30.14 9.18 -12.50
CA ASP A 270 29.30 9.57 -11.39
C ASP A 270 28.23 8.49 -11.18
N GLN A 271 28.21 7.86 -10.02
CA GLN A 271 27.20 6.87 -9.62
C GLN A 271 26.20 7.53 -8.67
N TYR A 272 24.92 7.39 -8.99
CA TYR A 272 23.82 7.88 -8.19
C TYR A 272 22.99 6.71 -7.73
N ILE A 273 22.73 6.62 -6.44
CA ILE A 273 21.85 5.62 -5.84
C ILE A 273 20.81 6.32 -4.98
N THR A 274 19.57 5.92 -5.13
CA THR A 274 18.48 6.27 -4.23
C THR A 274 17.98 4.99 -3.59
N TYR A 275 17.86 4.96 -2.27
CA TYR A 275 17.48 3.75 -1.54
C TYR A 275 16.60 4.06 -0.33
N MET A 276 15.89 3.02 0.12
CA MET A 276 15.01 3.05 1.28
C MET A 276 14.95 1.64 1.90
N THR A 277 14.81 1.57 3.22
CA THR A 277 14.67 0.30 3.94
C THR A 277 13.40 0.33 4.77
N CYS A 278 12.53 -0.65 4.53
CA CYS A 278 11.28 -0.77 5.26
C CYS A 278 10.90 -2.23 5.50
N GLY A 279 9.86 -2.43 6.27
CA GLY A 279 9.24 -3.72 6.50
C GLY A 279 7.75 -3.56 6.71
N PHE A 280 6.99 -4.58 6.38
CA PHE A 280 5.57 -4.66 6.70
C PHE A 280 5.20 -6.08 7.09
N LYS A 281 4.20 -6.19 7.94
CA LYS A 281 3.74 -7.45 8.49
C LYS A 281 2.26 -7.38 8.82
N GLU A 282 1.58 -8.43 8.46
CA GLU A 282 0.22 -8.66 8.92
C GLU A 282 0.22 -8.94 10.43
N ILE A 283 -0.56 -8.15 11.18
CA ILE A 283 -0.67 -8.22 12.64
C ILE A 283 -1.94 -8.95 13.04
N LYS A 284 -3.05 -8.63 12.38
CA LYS A 284 -4.37 -9.20 12.66
C LYS A 284 -5.02 -9.63 11.35
N ASP A 285 -4.81 -10.88 10.95
CA ASP A 285 -5.38 -11.48 9.75
C ASP A 285 -6.91 -11.31 9.66
N SER A 286 -7.61 -11.55 10.75
CA SER A 286 -9.06 -11.41 10.79
C SER A 286 -9.60 -10.00 10.52
N PHE A 287 -8.76 -8.98 10.54
CA PHE A 287 -9.11 -7.58 10.24
C PHE A 287 -8.89 -7.21 8.78
N GLY A 288 -8.46 -8.18 7.98
CA GLY A 288 -8.30 -8.06 6.53
C GLY A 288 -9.16 -9.08 5.78
N VAL A 289 -9.56 -8.71 4.59
CA VAL A 289 -10.32 -9.56 3.65
C VAL A 289 -9.75 -9.32 2.26
N GLU A 290 -9.30 -10.36 1.61
CA GLU A 290 -8.94 -10.34 0.20
C GLU A 290 -10.22 -10.26 -0.64
N VAL A 291 -10.22 -9.45 -1.67
CA VAL A 291 -11.39 -9.25 -2.53
C VAL A 291 -11.01 -9.52 -3.97
N ASP A 292 -11.36 -10.71 -4.44
CA ASP A 292 -11.15 -11.09 -5.83
C ASP A 292 -12.23 -10.50 -6.72
N ALA A 293 -11.82 -9.74 -7.73
CA ALA A 293 -12.73 -9.12 -8.67
C ALA A 293 -12.07 -8.86 -10.03
N LYS A 294 -12.83 -8.20 -10.93
CA LYS A 294 -12.39 -7.82 -12.27
C LYS A 294 -11.31 -6.75 -12.28
#